data_854a626796160e6dfd987cf2e1dbdd15
#
_entry.id   854a626796160e6dfd987cf2e1dbdd15
#
_cell.length_a   1.000
_cell.length_b   1.000
_cell.length_c   1.000
_cell.angle_alpha   90.00
_cell.angle_beta   90.00
_cell.angle_gamma   90.00
#
_symmetry.space_group_name_H-M   'P 1'
#
loop_
_entity.id
_entity.type
_entity.pdbx_description
1 polymer ?
#
loop_
_entity_poly.entity_id
_entity_poly.type
_entity_poly.pdbx_seq_one_letter_code
_entity_poly.pdbx_strand_id
1 'polypeptide(L)' 'MNAFLTINGKDYSHKDVNLIRDFFTDDQWNLIDSALSEYQDHDDSTVECKETLDIIGNIFRSAY' A
#
# COMPACT_ATOMS: atom_id res chain seq x y z
N MET A 1 3.52 -10.23 -20.43
CA MET A 1 4.29 -9.35 -19.58
C MET A 1 3.88 -9.54 -18.13
N ASN A 2 4.85 -9.77 -17.25
CA ASN A 2 4.53 -10.03 -15.85
C ASN A 2 4.33 -8.72 -15.11
N ALA A 3 3.18 -8.60 -14.44
CA ALA A 3 2.93 -7.47 -13.56
C ALA A 3 3.75 -7.64 -12.28
N PHE A 4 4.33 -6.55 -11.80
CA PHE A 4 5.00 -6.54 -10.52
C PHE A 4 3.98 -6.55 -9.37
N LEU A 5 2.88 -5.84 -9.55
CA LEU A 5 1.83 -5.71 -8.55
C LEU A 5 0.49 -5.49 -9.26
N THR A 6 -0.56 -6.15 -8.76
CA THR A 6 -1.92 -5.96 -9.27
C THR A 6 -2.78 -5.37 -8.16
N ILE A 7 -3.42 -4.23 -8.45
CA ILE A 7 -4.28 -3.54 -7.49
C ILE A 7 -5.62 -3.26 -8.18
N ASN A 8 -6.70 -3.74 -7.59
CA ASN A 8 -8.07 -3.54 -8.10
C ASN A 8 -8.22 -3.97 -9.56
N GLY A 9 -7.56 -5.07 -9.93
CA GLY A 9 -7.64 -5.62 -11.28
C GLY A 9 -6.76 -4.92 -12.29
N LYS A 10 -5.97 -3.93 -11.89
CA LYS A 10 -5.05 -3.22 -12.77
C LYS A 10 -3.61 -3.62 -12.45
N ASP A 11 -2.86 -3.96 -13.49
CA ASP A 11 -1.48 -4.37 -13.36
C ASP A 11 -0.54 -3.17 -13.37
N TYR A 12 0.45 -3.21 -12.49
CA TYR A 12 1.48 -2.17 -12.38
C TYR A 12 2.85 -2.79 -12.53
N SER A 13 3.70 -2.13 -13.31
CA SER A 13 5.08 -2.53 -13.45
C SER A 13 5.90 -2.08 -12.24
N HIS A 14 7.11 -2.61 -12.12
CA HIS A 14 8.03 -2.20 -11.05
C HIS A 14 8.29 -0.68 -11.11
N LYS A 15 8.40 -0.14 -12.31
CA LYS A 15 8.60 1.29 -12.52
C LYS A 15 7.40 2.10 -12.02
N ASP A 16 6.18 1.63 -12.30
CA ASP A 16 4.96 2.31 -11.86
C ASP A 16 4.87 2.30 -10.32
N VAL A 17 5.19 1.19 -9.69
CA VAL A 17 5.17 1.08 -8.23
C VAL A 17 6.19 2.03 -7.61
N ASN A 18 7.39 2.14 -8.18
CA ASN A 18 8.40 3.07 -7.70
C ASN A 18 7.94 4.52 -7.83
N LEU A 19 7.24 4.88 -8.90
CA LEU A 19 6.70 6.23 -9.06
C LEU A 19 5.67 6.55 -7.98
N ILE A 20 4.80 5.61 -7.67
CA ILE A 20 3.81 5.77 -6.59
C ILE A 20 4.53 5.88 -5.25
N ARG A 21 5.54 5.04 -5.03
CA ARG A 21 6.32 5.03 -3.79
C ARG A 21 6.99 6.38 -3.52
N ASP A 22 7.39 7.07 -4.58
CA ASP A 22 8.08 8.36 -4.47
C ASP A 22 7.13 9.53 -4.14
N PHE A 23 5.81 9.30 -4.10
CA PHE A 23 4.86 10.35 -3.71
C PHE A 23 5.09 10.82 -2.28
N PHE A 24 5.55 9.93 -1.41
CA PHE A 24 5.76 10.22 0.00
C PHE A 24 7.16 9.82 0.43
N THR A 25 7.64 10.44 1.50
CA THR A 25 8.89 10.02 2.15
C THR A 25 8.66 8.71 2.91
N ASP A 26 9.75 8.06 3.30
CA ASP A 26 9.68 6.85 4.12
C ASP A 26 8.90 7.10 5.42
N ASP A 27 9.16 8.25 6.06
CA ASP A 27 8.45 8.61 7.28
C ASP A 27 6.96 8.78 7.04
N GLN A 28 6.58 9.37 5.91
CA GLN A 28 5.18 9.54 5.55
C GLN A 28 4.51 8.20 5.27
N TRP A 29 5.19 7.29 4.57
CA TRP A 29 4.67 5.95 4.33
C TRP A 29 4.49 5.19 5.65
N ASN A 30 5.45 5.29 6.56
CA ASN A 30 5.35 4.70 7.90
C ASN A 30 4.15 5.26 8.67
N LEU A 31 3.91 6.56 8.58
CA LEU A 31 2.78 7.19 9.24
C LEU A 31 1.45 6.63 8.71
N ILE A 32 1.32 6.50 7.40
CA ILE A 32 0.12 5.95 6.78
C ILE A 32 -0.10 4.52 7.23
N ASP A 33 0.96 3.70 7.17
CA ASP A 33 0.89 2.30 7.56
C ASP A 33 0.48 2.15 9.04
N SER A 34 1.09 2.94 9.91
CA SER A 34 0.79 2.91 11.34
C SER A 34 -0.64 3.35 11.64
N ALA A 35 -1.10 4.41 10.99
CA ALA A 35 -2.45 4.92 11.19
C ALA A 35 -3.50 3.88 10.76
N LEU A 36 -3.29 3.23 9.64
CA LEU A 36 -4.21 2.19 9.16
C LEU A 36 -4.16 0.94 10.04
N SER A 37 -2.98 0.58 10.54
CA SER A 37 -2.83 -0.56 11.43
C SER A 37 -3.58 -0.33 12.74
N GLU A 38 -3.49 0.88 13.30
CA GLU A 38 -4.25 1.23 14.49
C GLU A 38 -5.75 1.21 14.21
N TYR A 39 -6.17 1.76 13.08
CA TYR A 39 -7.58 1.74 12.72
C TYR A 39 -8.11 0.31 12.58
N GLN A 40 -7.30 -0.59 12.04
CA GLN A 40 -7.69 -1.99 11.87
C GLN A 40 -8.01 -2.68 13.20
N ASP A 41 -7.39 -2.23 14.29
CA ASP A 41 -7.62 -2.81 15.62
C ASP A 41 -8.94 -2.36 16.24
N HIS A 42 -9.63 -1.39 15.65
CA HIS A 42 -10.95 -0.96 16.12
C HIS A 42 -12.04 -1.88 15.63
N ASP A 43 -13.10 -2.03 16.43
CA ASP A 43 -14.25 -2.87 16.09
C ASP A 43 -14.96 -2.42 14.82
N ASP A 44 -14.83 -1.14 14.47
CA ASP A 44 -15.45 -0.56 13.29
C ASP A 44 -14.64 -0.74 12.02
N SER A 45 -13.48 -1.42 12.09
CA SER A 45 -12.67 -1.64 10.90
C SER A 45 -13.41 -2.51 9.88
N THR A 46 -13.24 -2.19 8.61
CA THR A 46 -13.93 -2.87 7.51
C THR A 46 -12.95 -3.71 6.70
N VAL A 47 -13.51 -4.57 5.84
CA VAL A 47 -12.71 -5.32 4.86
C VAL A 47 -11.92 -4.35 4.00
N GLU A 48 -12.48 -3.19 3.66
CA GLU A 48 -11.80 -2.17 2.87
C GLU A 48 -10.56 -1.65 3.57
N CYS A 49 -10.58 -1.53 4.89
CA CYS A 49 -9.40 -1.12 5.66
C CYS A 49 -8.28 -2.13 5.51
N LYS A 50 -8.57 -3.41 5.61
CA LYS A 50 -7.58 -4.47 5.44
C LYS A 50 -7.00 -4.48 4.04
N GLU A 51 -7.87 -4.35 3.03
CA GLU A 51 -7.44 -4.31 1.63
C GLU A 51 -6.53 -3.10 1.37
N THR A 52 -6.90 -1.95 1.91
CA THR A 52 -6.10 -0.73 1.79
C THR A 52 -4.73 -0.90 2.44
N LEU A 53 -4.69 -1.49 3.63
CA LEU A 53 -3.44 -1.78 4.32
C LEU A 53 -2.54 -2.71 3.51
N ASP A 54 -3.11 -3.75 2.90
CA ASP A 54 -2.36 -4.67 2.07
C ASP A 54 -1.74 -3.96 0.87
N ILE A 55 -2.52 -3.10 0.20
CA ILE A 55 -2.04 -2.33 -0.94
C ILE A 55 -0.89 -1.42 -0.53
N ILE A 56 -1.07 -0.66 0.55
CA ILE A 56 -0.05 0.27 1.04
C ILE A 56 1.21 -0.48 1.45
N GLY A 57 1.06 -1.59 2.17
CA GLY A 57 2.19 -2.42 2.57
C GLY A 57 2.94 -2.96 1.37
N ASN A 58 2.24 -3.41 0.34
CA ASN A 58 2.87 -3.92 -0.88
C ASN A 58 3.64 -2.83 -1.60
N ILE A 59 3.09 -1.62 -1.69
CA ILE A 59 3.77 -0.49 -2.32
C ILE A 59 5.00 -0.11 -1.52
N PHE A 60 4.86 0.03 -0.21
CA PHE A 60 5.94 0.47 0.66
C PHE A 60 7.11 -0.52 0.69
N ARG A 61 6.80 -1.81 0.77
CA ARG A 61 7.84 -2.85 0.93
C ARG A 61 8.43 -3.33 -0.38
N SER A 62 7.70 -3.21 -1.47
CA SER A 62 8.08 -3.83 -2.75
C SER A 62 8.66 -2.85 -3.76
N ALA A 63 8.65 -1.56 -3.47
CA ALA A 63 9.07 -0.54 -4.43
C ALA A 63 10.57 -0.54 -4.72
N TYR A 64 11.37 -1.08 -3.83
CA TYR A 64 12.83 -1.09 -4.00
C TYR A 64 13.42 -2.48 -3.97
#